data_a5c55c83a5080c9ede19bdcc7d61c6a3
#
_entry.id   a5c55c83a5080c9ede19bdcc7d61c6a3
#
_cell.length_a   1.000
_cell.length_b   1.000
_cell.length_c   1.000
_cell.angle_alpha   90.00
_cell.angle_beta   90.00
_cell.angle_gamma   90.00
#
_symmetry.space_group_name_H-M   'P 1'
#
loop_
_entity.id
_entity.type
_entity.pdbx_description
1 polymer ?
#
loop_
_entity_poly.entity_id
_entity_poly.type
_entity_poly.pdbx_seq_one_letter_code
_entity_poly.pdbx_strand_id
1 'polypeptide(L)'
;NITNAEFVASLGSDLIMLNIFDVNHPIIQGLPDVAPEDTIREIKRLTGKMVAINLEPVAYAPKSGQGEESVWDLTSGRCATVENAKKAADMGVDMIILTGNPGIGVENQAIIHALTQLKEAVGDRVILTAGKMHASGIASEAGENILTPEDVDQFIEAGADVILLPAPGTVPGITLEYARTLIRQAHAKEALAMTTIGTSQEGADEATIRQIALMCKMAGADIHHIGDSGYMGMALPENITAYSVAIRGKRHTYRRMASSLVR
;
A
#
# COMPACT_ATOMS: atom_id res chain seq x y z
N ASN A 1 19.23 10.35 14.47
CA ASN A 1 17.85 9.84 14.36
C ASN A 1 17.82 8.81 13.23
N ILE A 2 16.92 7.84 13.31
CA ILE A 2 16.63 6.89 12.23
C ILE A 2 15.26 7.20 11.65
N THR A 3 15.02 6.82 10.40
CA THR A 3 13.70 6.90 9.75
C THR A 3 12.79 5.76 10.21
N ASN A 4 11.47 5.95 10.11
CA ASN A 4 10.51 4.84 10.27
C ASN A 4 10.78 3.72 9.27
N ALA A 5 11.26 4.05 8.07
CA ALA A 5 11.64 3.07 7.05
C ALA A 5 12.76 2.13 7.53
N GLU A 6 13.82 2.67 8.14
CA GLU A 6 14.89 1.86 8.73
C GLU A 6 14.36 1.01 9.90
N PHE A 7 13.47 1.60 10.72
CA PHE A 7 12.90 0.88 11.85
C PHE A 7 12.07 -0.34 11.39
N VAL A 8 11.12 -0.16 10.47
CA VAL A 8 10.31 -1.30 9.99
C VAL A 8 11.15 -2.32 9.21
N ALA A 9 12.19 -1.88 8.50
CA ALA A 9 13.13 -2.78 7.85
C ALA A 9 13.86 -3.67 8.87
N SER A 10 14.27 -3.13 10.02
CA SER A 10 14.91 -3.89 11.10
C SER A 10 13.98 -4.94 11.71
N LEU A 11 12.68 -4.73 11.65
CA LEU A 11 11.64 -5.70 12.08
C LEU A 11 11.34 -6.79 11.03
N GLY A 12 12.04 -6.76 9.90
CA GLY A 12 11.98 -7.80 8.87
C GLY A 12 10.93 -7.56 7.78
N SER A 13 10.46 -6.33 7.61
CA SER A 13 9.64 -5.96 6.46
C SER A 13 10.42 -6.15 5.15
N ASP A 14 9.74 -6.61 4.11
CA ASP A 14 10.34 -6.87 2.79
C ASP A 14 10.09 -5.71 1.82
N LEU A 15 8.99 -4.98 2.02
CA LEU A 15 8.54 -3.83 1.25
C LEU A 15 8.16 -2.71 2.20
N ILE A 16 8.56 -1.49 1.90
CA ILE A 16 8.22 -0.28 2.65
C ILE A 16 7.27 0.55 1.79
N MET A 17 6.09 0.83 2.31
CA MET A 17 5.12 1.70 1.65
C MET A 17 5.13 3.07 2.32
N LEU A 18 5.46 4.10 1.55
CA LEU A 18 5.41 5.49 1.98
C LEU A 18 4.01 6.04 1.68
N ASN A 19 3.17 6.08 2.71
CA ASN A 19 1.84 6.69 2.61
C ASN A 19 1.97 8.22 2.60
N ILE A 20 1.04 8.90 1.95
CA ILE A 20 1.01 10.38 1.79
C ILE A 20 2.31 11.00 1.27
N PHE A 21 3.13 10.23 0.57
CA PHE A 21 4.38 10.72 -0.02
C PHE A 21 4.07 11.64 -1.21
N ASP A 22 4.59 12.88 -1.13
CA ASP A 22 4.46 13.86 -2.20
C ASP A 22 5.72 13.86 -3.06
N VAL A 23 5.61 13.44 -4.33
CA VAL A 23 6.76 13.37 -5.26
C VAL A 23 7.31 14.76 -5.62
N ASN A 24 6.55 15.84 -5.38
CA ASN A 24 6.99 17.21 -5.61
C ASN A 24 7.69 17.81 -4.38
N HIS A 25 7.39 17.27 -3.18
CA HIS A 25 7.97 17.69 -1.90
C HIS A 25 8.33 16.45 -1.08
N PRO A 26 9.36 15.67 -1.48
CA PRO A 26 9.69 14.38 -0.89
C PRO A 26 10.42 14.52 0.45
N ILE A 27 9.69 14.89 1.49
CA ILE A 27 10.24 15.08 2.84
C ILE A 27 10.04 13.83 3.68
N ILE A 28 11.13 13.25 4.20
CA ILE A 28 11.11 12.11 5.11
C ILE A 28 11.86 12.51 6.38
N GLN A 29 11.18 12.44 7.52
CA GLN A 29 11.80 12.76 8.81
C GLN A 29 12.90 11.76 9.17
N GLY A 30 14.04 12.29 9.59
CA GLY A 30 15.20 11.50 9.98
C GLY A 30 16.07 11.01 8.83
N LEU A 31 15.69 11.25 7.58
CA LEU A 31 16.53 10.93 6.43
C LEU A 31 17.77 11.85 6.42
N PRO A 32 18.97 11.34 6.08
CA PRO A 32 20.11 12.20 5.79
C PRO A 32 19.79 13.25 4.73
N ASP A 33 20.51 14.37 4.77
CA ASP A 33 20.34 15.45 3.78
C ASP A 33 20.81 14.96 2.40
N VAL A 34 19.85 14.82 1.49
CA VAL A 34 20.06 14.40 0.10
C VAL A 34 19.22 15.26 -0.84
N ALA A 35 19.55 15.25 -2.13
CA ALA A 35 18.72 15.91 -3.12
C ALA A 35 17.31 15.28 -3.16
N PRO A 36 16.24 16.08 -3.39
CA PRO A 36 14.86 15.57 -3.41
C PRO A 36 14.66 14.35 -4.32
N GLU A 37 15.28 14.33 -5.48
CA GLU A 37 15.24 13.22 -6.44
C GLU A 37 15.93 11.94 -5.97
N ASP A 38 16.79 12.01 -4.97
CA ASP A 38 17.50 10.88 -4.40
C ASP A 38 16.86 10.31 -3.13
N THR A 39 15.78 10.92 -2.63
CA THR A 39 15.08 10.52 -1.40
C THR A 39 14.77 9.02 -1.37
N ILE A 40 14.18 8.48 -2.41
CA ILE A 40 13.82 7.05 -2.49
C ILE A 40 15.07 6.17 -2.57
N ARG A 41 16.07 6.57 -3.36
CA ARG A 41 17.34 5.85 -3.47
C ARG A 41 18.05 5.77 -2.13
N GLU A 42 18.02 6.84 -1.35
CA GLU A 42 18.64 6.87 -0.02
C GLU A 42 17.91 5.94 0.96
N ILE A 43 16.56 5.92 0.96
CA ILE A 43 15.80 4.94 1.75
C ILE A 43 16.20 3.51 1.36
N LYS A 44 16.27 3.21 0.06
CA LYS A 44 16.69 1.89 -0.43
C LYS A 44 18.14 1.56 -0.02
N ARG A 45 19.03 2.53 -0.05
CA ARG A 45 20.43 2.37 0.40
C ARG A 45 20.49 2.05 1.90
N LEU A 46 19.71 2.74 2.72
CA LEU A 46 19.70 2.56 4.17
C LEU A 46 19.00 1.26 4.61
N THR A 47 18.00 0.81 3.86
CA THR A 47 17.14 -0.31 4.27
C THR A 47 17.38 -1.61 3.51
N GLY A 48 17.88 -1.53 2.27
CA GLY A 48 17.98 -2.66 1.35
C GLY A 48 16.62 -3.25 0.96
N LYS A 49 15.55 -2.45 1.02
CA LYS A 49 14.17 -2.91 0.78
C LYS A 49 13.61 -2.27 -0.49
N MET A 50 12.60 -2.94 -1.06
CA MET A 50 11.74 -2.33 -2.07
C MET A 50 10.94 -1.19 -1.44
N VAL A 51 10.69 -0.14 -2.22
CA VAL A 51 9.91 1.02 -1.78
C VAL A 51 8.71 1.21 -2.68
N ALA A 52 7.54 1.28 -2.07
CA ALA A 52 6.28 1.64 -2.69
C ALA A 52 5.84 3.03 -2.25
N ILE A 53 5.07 3.70 -3.09
CA ILE A 53 4.32 4.92 -2.74
C ILE A 53 2.85 4.76 -3.08
N ASN A 54 1.99 5.53 -2.42
CA ASN A 54 0.60 5.69 -2.81
C ASN A 54 0.47 6.91 -3.73
N LEU A 55 -0.21 6.75 -4.87
CA LEU A 55 -0.73 7.85 -5.67
C LEU A 55 -2.25 7.73 -5.74
N GLU A 56 -2.95 8.84 -5.49
CA GLU A 56 -4.39 8.85 -5.37
C GLU A 56 -5.05 9.16 -6.72
N PRO A 57 -5.77 8.19 -7.32
CA PRO A 57 -6.47 8.36 -8.58
C PRO A 57 -7.76 9.15 -8.34
N VAL A 58 -7.71 10.46 -8.54
CA VAL A 58 -8.86 11.36 -8.40
C VAL A 58 -9.30 11.86 -9.76
N ALA A 59 -10.62 11.93 -9.97
CA ALA A 59 -11.21 12.41 -11.23
C ALA A 59 -10.97 13.92 -11.46
N TYR A 60 -10.70 14.68 -10.41
CA TYR A 60 -10.49 16.12 -10.48
C TYR A 60 -9.23 16.50 -9.70
N ALA A 61 -8.40 17.36 -10.29
CA ALA A 61 -7.28 17.95 -9.56
C ALA A 61 -7.79 18.68 -8.31
N PRO A 62 -7.09 18.56 -7.17
CA PRO A 62 -7.49 19.26 -5.96
C PRO A 62 -7.54 20.77 -6.23
N LYS A 63 -8.63 21.40 -5.78
CA LYS A 63 -8.70 22.87 -5.80
C LYS A 63 -7.70 23.37 -4.76
N SER A 64 -6.64 23.99 -5.22
CA SER A 64 -5.68 24.66 -4.35
C SER A 64 -6.40 25.76 -3.56
N GLY A 65 -6.45 25.59 -2.24
CA GLY A 65 -6.59 26.66 -1.27
C GLY A 65 -7.99 27.21 -1.02
N GLN A 66 -8.49 27.01 0.17
CA GLN A 66 -9.00 28.04 1.11
C GLN A 66 -9.36 27.33 2.42
N GLY A 67 -8.41 27.30 3.35
CA GLY A 67 -8.58 26.72 4.68
C GLY A 67 -7.23 26.38 5.29
N GLU A 68 -7.18 26.12 6.59
CA GLU A 68 -5.97 25.58 7.22
C GLU A 68 -5.60 24.25 6.51
N GLU A 69 -4.38 24.17 5.98
CA GLU A 69 -3.88 22.97 5.29
C GLU A 69 -3.86 21.80 6.27
N SER A 70 -4.70 20.82 6.02
CA SER A 70 -4.68 19.56 6.73
C SER A 70 -3.67 18.61 6.07
N VAL A 71 -2.98 17.78 6.85
CA VAL A 71 -2.11 16.70 6.34
C VAL A 71 -2.89 15.69 5.48
N TRP A 72 -4.21 15.73 5.54
CA TRP A 72 -5.11 14.91 4.73
C TRP A 72 -5.51 15.56 3.41
N ASP A 73 -5.16 16.84 3.21
CA ASP A 73 -5.46 17.52 1.95
C ASP A 73 -4.60 16.91 0.84
N LEU A 74 -5.24 16.59 -0.28
CA LEU A 74 -4.57 15.99 -1.40
C LEU A 74 -3.71 17.04 -2.12
N THR A 75 -2.40 16.87 -2.07
CA THR A 75 -1.45 17.71 -2.81
C THR A 75 -1.31 17.25 -4.26
N SER A 76 -0.83 18.14 -5.12
CA SER A 76 -0.62 17.81 -6.53
C SER A 76 0.37 16.66 -6.75
N GLY A 77 1.39 16.53 -5.90
CA GLY A 77 2.40 15.45 -6.00
C GLY A 77 1.93 14.09 -5.49
N ARG A 78 0.74 14.02 -4.91
CA ARG A 78 0.09 12.77 -4.48
C ARG A 78 -0.94 12.25 -5.49
N CYS A 79 -1.30 13.03 -6.51
CA CYS A 79 -2.25 12.61 -7.54
C CYS A 79 -1.65 11.58 -8.49
N ALA A 80 -2.45 10.59 -8.91
CA ALA A 80 -2.07 9.56 -9.86
C ALA A 80 -2.07 10.11 -11.30
N THR A 81 -1.11 10.96 -11.60
CA THR A 81 -0.87 11.51 -12.95
C THR A 81 0.32 10.82 -13.61
N VAL A 82 0.35 10.81 -14.92
CA VAL A 82 1.50 10.30 -15.71
C VAL A 82 2.80 11.02 -15.34
N GLU A 83 2.75 12.31 -15.09
CA GLU A 83 3.90 13.12 -14.68
C GLU A 83 4.46 12.63 -13.32
N ASN A 84 3.59 12.51 -12.32
CA ASN A 84 3.97 12.06 -10.98
C ASN A 84 4.49 10.62 -11.00
N ALA A 85 3.87 9.73 -11.78
CA ALA A 85 4.31 8.36 -11.92
C ALA A 85 5.70 8.25 -12.57
N LYS A 86 5.98 9.03 -13.61
CA LYS A 86 7.30 9.12 -14.22
C LYS A 86 8.33 9.64 -13.23
N LYS A 87 8.00 10.71 -12.50
CA LYS A 87 8.87 11.26 -11.45
C LYS A 87 9.17 10.24 -10.36
N ALA A 88 8.14 9.51 -9.86
CA ALA A 88 8.32 8.44 -8.89
C ALA A 88 9.25 7.33 -9.41
N ALA A 89 9.06 6.89 -10.65
CA ALA A 89 9.92 5.90 -11.29
C ALA A 89 11.37 6.40 -11.45
N ASP A 90 11.57 7.68 -11.79
CA ASP A 90 12.90 8.31 -11.89
C ASP A 90 13.58 8.43 -10.53
N MET A 91 12.83 8.63 -9.44
CA MET A 91 13.32 8.60 -8.06
C MET A 91 13.73 7.19 -7.60
N GLY A 92 13.30 6.14 -8.31
CA GLY A 92 13.63 4.74 -8.00
C GLY A 92 12.58 4.00 -7.20
N VAL A 93 11.32 4.43 -7.22
CA VAL A 93 10.17 3.70 -6.66
C VAL A 93 10.03 2.36 -7.37
N ASP A 94 9.79 1.28 -6.63
CA ASP A 94 9.59 -0.07 -7.17
C ASP A 94 8.13 -0.39 -7.45
N MET A 95 7.20 0.21 -6.67
CA MET A 95 5.77 -0.06 -6.77
C MET A 95 4.95 1.21 -6.55
N ILE A 96 3.96 1.43 -7.38
CA ILE A 96 2.95 2.48 -7.20
C ILE A 96 1.62 1.83 -6.86
N ILE A 97 1.01 2.28 -5.76
CA ILE A 97 -0.27 1.79 -5.28
C ILE A 97 -1.35 2.83 -5.57
N LEU A 98 -2.31 2.44 -6.41
CA LEU A 98 -3.46 3.25 -6.77
C LEU A 98 -4.62 2.91 -5.85
N THR A 99 -4.72 3.67 -4.78
CA THR A 99 -5.78 3.56 -3.77
C THR A 99 -5.97 4.94 -3.12
N GLY A 100 -7.02 5.10 -2.35
CA GLY A 100 -7.26 6.32 -1.62
C GLY A 100 -8.64 6.34 -0.97
N ASN A 101 -9.02 7.49 -0.44
CA ASN A 101 -10.27 7.68 0.22
C ASN A 101 -11.38 7.97 -0.81
N PRO A 102 -12.44 7.14 -0.89
CA PRO A 102 -13.60 7.44 -1.74
C PRO A 102 -14.23 8.81 -1.46
N GLY A 103 -14.12 9.32 -0.22
CA GLY A 103 -14.60 10.65 0.15
C GLY A 103 -13.91 11.82 -0.56
N ILE A 104 -12.74 11.61 -1.16
CA ILE A 104 -12.02 12.59 -1.98
C ILE A 104 -12.13 12.28 -3.48
N GLY A 105 -12.98 11.34 -3.87
CA GLY A 105 -13.26 11.01 -5.27
C GLY A 105 -12.45 9.85 -5.86
N VAL A 106 -11.85 8.99 -5.01
CA VAL A 106 -11.20 7.76 -5.46
C VAL A 106 -12.25 6.68 -5.68
N GLU A 107 -12.78 6.64 -6.89
CA GLU A 107 -13.77 5.67 -7.35
C GLU A 107 -13.13 4.62 -8.26
N ASN A 108 -13.78 3.46 -8.45
CA ASN A 108 -13.26 2.37 -9.30
C ASN A 108 -12.93 2.85 -10.72
N GLN A 109 -13.78 3.71 -11.31
CA GLN A 109 -13.54 4.25 -12.64
C GLN A 109 -12.31 5.17 -12.70
N ALA A 110 -12.06 5.95 -11.65
CA ALA A 110 -10.85 6.77 -11.56
C ALA A 110 -9.59 5.90 -11.42
N ILE A 111 -9.66 4.80 -10.67
CA ILE A 111 -8.58 3.81 -10.56
C ILE A 111 -8.30 3.18 -11.94
N ILE A 112 -9.32 2.70 -12.65
CA ILE A 112 -9.19 2.10 -13.99
C ILE A 112 -8.54 3.08 -14.98
N HIS A 113 -9.03 4.33 -14.99
CA HIS A 113 -8.48 5.36 -15.87
C HIS A 113 -7.01 5.64 -15.58
N ALA A 114 -6.64 5.81 -14.31
CA ALA A 114 -5.26 6.02 -13.91
C ALA A 114 -4.38 4.80 -14.26
N LEU A 115 -4.82 3.58 -13.97
CA LEU A 115 -4.10 2.34 -14.33
C LEU A 115 -3.75 2.30 -15.81
N THR A 116 -4.73 2.52 -16.67
CA THR A 116 -4.53 2.49 -18.13
C THR A 116 -3.44 3.46 -18.57
N GLN A 117 -3.48 4.70 -18.06
CA GLN A 117 -2.49 5.71 -18.40
C GLN A 117 -1.09 5.41 -17.81
N LEU A 118 -1.04 4.95 -16.57
CA LEU A 118 0.21 4.65 -15.90
C LEU A 118 0.87 3.39 -16.45
N LYS A 119 0.09 2.37 -16.84
CA LYS A 119 0.62 1.15 -17.46
C LYS A 119 1.36 1.47 -18.76
N GLU A 120 0.80 2.33 -19.60
CA GLU A 120 1.47 2.78 -20.84
C GLU A 120 2.73 3.60 -20.53
N ALA A 121 2.69 4.46 -19.50
CA ALA A 121 3.75 5.42 -19.24
C ALA A 121 4.95 4.86 -18.47
N VAL A 122 4.71 3.94 -17.52
CA VAL A 122 5.73 3.45 -16.57
C VAL A 122 5.61 1.95 -16.23
N GLY A 123 4.68 1.22 -16.84
CA GLY A 123 4.38 -0.17 -16.48
C GLY A 123 5.54 -1.16 -16.64
N ASP A 124 6.57 -0.81 -17.42
CA ASP A 124 7.80 -1.60 -17.55
C ASP A 124 8.86 -1.26 -16.50
N ARG A 125 8.61 -0.23 -15.70
CA ARG A 125 9.58 0.33 -14.74
C ARG A 125 9.17 0.12 -13.29
N VAL A 126 7.88 0.04 -13.02
CA VAL A 126 7.31 -0.07 -11.68
C VAL A 126 6.18 -1.10 -11.67
N ILE A 127 5.97 -1.73 -10.52
CA ILE A 127 4.82 -2.61 -10.29
C ILE A 127 3.60 -1.71 -10.02
N LEU A 128 2.50 -1.96 -10.73
CA LEU A 128 1.25 -1.23 -10.51
C LEU A 128 0.30 -2.07 -9.64
N THR A 129 -0.06 -1.51 -8.51
CA THR A 129 -1.02 -2.12 -7.56
C THR A 129 -2.28 -1.28 -7.50
N ALA A 130 -3.44 -1.90 -7.49
CA ALA A 130 -4.71 -1.18 -7.41
C ALA A 130 -5.74 -1.89 -6.54
N GLY A 131 -6.58 -1.12 -5.87
CA GLY A 131 -7.68 -1.62 -5.06
C GLY A 131 -8.12 -0.65 -3.98
N LYS A 132 -8.91 -1.17 -3.04
CA LYS A 132 -9.45 -0.39 -1.91
C LYS A 132 -9.22 -1.12 -0.60
N MET A 133 -9.00 -0.35 0.48
CA MET A 133 -8.80 -0.89 1.83
C MET A 133 -9.91 -0.49 2.81
N HIS A 134 -10.72 0.53 2.49
CA HIS A 134 -11.85 0.98 3.29
C HIS A 134 -12.87 1.74 2.42
N ALA A 135 -14.11 1.79 2.88
CA ALA A 135 -15.22 2.49 2.19
C ALA A 135 -15.40 3.95 2.65
N SER A 136 -14.67 4.42 3.64
CA SER A 136 -14.75 5.79 4.21
C SER A 136 -16.17 6.27 4.50
N GLY A 137 -17.05 5.35 4.92
CA GLY A 137 -18.44 5.65 5.24
C GLY A 137 -19.40 5.76 4.05
N ILE A 138 -18.94 5.50 2.83
CA ILE A 138 -19.80 5.45 1.64
C ILE A 138 -20.59 4.15 1.62
N ALA A 139 -21.92 4.24 1.82
CA ALA A 139 -22.80 3.08 1.98
C ALA A 139 -22.83 2.16 0.74
N SER A 140 -22.73 2.72 -0.46
CA SER A 140 -22.70 1.95 -1.72
C SER A 140 -21.44 1.11 -1.90
N GLU A 141 -20.38 1.43 -1.17
CA GLU A 141 -19.10 0.71 -1.18
C GLU A 141 -18.88 -0.11 0.11
N ALA A 142 -19.93 -0.30 0.93
CA ALA A 142 -19.82 -1.03 2.18
C ALA A 142 -19.83 -2.55 1.95
N GLY A 143 -19.17 -3.28 2.86
CA GLY A 143 -19.14 -4.74 2.83
C GLY A 143 -18.42 -5.26 1.60
N GLU A 144 -19.00 -6.28 0.96
CA GLU A 144 -18.47 -6.92 -0.24
C GLU A 144 -18.41 -5.97 -1.45
N ASN A 145 -19.21 -4.89 -1.45
CA ASN A 145 -19.21 -3.90 -2.52
C ASN A 145 -17.95 -3.02 -2.56
N ILE A 146 -17.07 -3.12 -1.55
CA ILE A 146 -15.80 -2.36 -1.57
C ILE A 146 -14.90 -2.78 -2.71
N LEU A 147 -14.93 -4.07 -3.07
CA LEU A 147 -14.21 -4.67 -4.19
C LEU A 147 -14.92 -5.95 -4.61
N THR A 148 -15.42 -5.98 -5.83
CA THR A 148 -16.11 -7.14 -6.40
C THR A 148 -15.19 -7.95 -7.31
N PRO A 149 -15.54 -9.21 -7.68
CA PRO A 149 -14.79 -9.97 -8.68
C PRO A 149 -14.70 -9.24 -10.02
N GLU A 150 -15.74 -8.51 -10.42
CA GLU A 150 -15.77 -7.70 -11.62
C GLU A 150 -14.77 -6.54 -11.55
N ASP A 151 -14.63 -5.90 -10.39
CA ASP A 151 -13.63 -4.85 -10.19
C ASP A 151 -12.21 -5.41 -10.31
N VAL A 152 -11.95 -6.60 -9.75
CA VAL A 152 -10.68 -7.31 -9.90
C VAL A 152 -10.34 -7.52 -11.36
N ASP A 153 -11.30 -8.01 -12.16
CA ASP A 153 -11.12 -8.20 -13.59
C ASP A 153 -10.79 -6.90 -14.31
N GLN A 154 -11.54 -5.85 -14.04
CA GLN A 154 -11.35 -4.55 -14.69
C GLN A 154 -10.01 -3.91 -14.32
N PHE A 155 -9.56 -4.03 -13.07
CA PHE A 155 -8.25 -3.51 -12.65
C PHE A 155 -7.10 -4.24 -13.34
N ILE A 156 -7.16 -5.57 -13.45
CA ILE A 156 -6.14 -6.37 -14.14
C ILE A 156 -6.13 -6.03 -15.64
N GLU A 157 -7.28 -5.95 -16.27
CA GLU A 157 -7.42 -5.57 -17.71
C GLU A 157 -6.90 -4.15 -17.97
N ALA A 158 -7.03 -3.23 -16.99
CA ALA A 158 -6.46 -1.89 -17.04
C ALA A 158 -4.95 -1.84 -16.77
N GLY A 159 -4.32 -2.94 -16.32
CA GLY A 159 -2.88 -3.06 -16.18
C GLY A 159 -2.36 -3.22 -14.75
N ALA A 160 -3.20 -3.56 -13.78
CA ALA A 160 -2.73 -3.88 -12.43
C ALA A 160 -1.94 -5.20 -12.42
N ASP A 161 -0.74 -5.18 -11.84
CA ASP A 161 0.08 -6.36 -11.60
C ASP A 161 -0.27 -7.02 -10.24
N VAL A 162 -0.81 -6.22 -9.31
CA VAL A 162 -1.20 -6.64 -7.95
C VAL A 162 -2.57 -6.07 -7.62
N ILE A 163 -3.46 -6.91 -7.10
CA ILE A 163 -4.76 -6.47 -6.56
C ILE A 163 -4.65 -6.27 -5.06
N LEU A 164 -5.00 -5.07 -4.61
CA LEU A 164 -5.08 -4.70 -3.21
C LEU A 164 -6.52 -4.88 -2.70
N LEU A 165 -6.69 -5.63 -1.62
CA LEU A 165 -7.99 -5.91 -1.01
C LEU A 165 -7.91 -5.82 0.52
N PRO A 166 -9.02 -5.50 1.22
CA PRO A 166 -9.03 -5.50 2.68
C PRO A 166 -8.71 -6.89 3.24
N ALA A 167 -7.93 -6.94 4.31
CA ALA A 167 -7.70 -8.17 5.04
C ALA A 167 -9.02 -8.70 5.64
N PRO A 168 -9.24 -10.02 5.67
CA PRO A 168 -10.42 -10.59 6.31
C PRO A 168 -10.59 -10.09 7.75
N GLY A 169 -11.80 -9.67 8.10
CA GLY A 169 -12.15 -9.18 9.43
C GLY A 169 -11.82 -7.72 9.71
N THR A 170 -11.24 -6.98 8.77
CA THR A 170 -10.95 -5.54 8.93
C THR A 170 -12.05 -4.63 8.38
N VAL A 171 -12.82 -5.12 7.43
CA VAL A 171 -14.00 -4.44 6.90
C VAL A 171 -15.21 -5.35 7.09
N PRO A 172 -16.36 -4.84 7.57
CA PRO A 172 -17.58 -5.63 7.70
C PRO A 172 -17.93 -6.31 6.37
N GLY A 173 -18.24 -7.60 6.39
CA GLY A 173 -18.58 -8.38 5.19
C GLY A 173 -17.37 -8.99 4.46
N ILE A 174 -16.16 -8.49 4.67
CA ILE A 174 -14.95 -9.12 4.10
C ILE A 174 -14.55 -10.32 4.96
N THR A 175 -15.12 -11.47 4.62
CA THR A 175 -14.82 -12.76 5.25
C THR A 175 -13.59 -13.41 4.63
N LEU A 176 -13.08 -14.48 5.28
CA LEU A 176 -12.01 -15.31 4.73
C LEU A 176 -12.40 -15.88 3.34
N GLU A 177 -13.63 -16.38 3.22
CA GLU A 177 -14.14 -16.98 1.99
C GLU A 177 -14.26 -15.96 0.87
N TYR A 178 -14.74 -14.76 1.19
CA TYR A 178 -14.86 -13.68 0.21
C TYR A 178 -13.47 -13.21 -0.27
N ALA A 179 -12.56 -12.93 0.64
CA ALA A 179 -11.18 -12.57 0.29
C ALA A 179 -10.51 -13.66 -0.56
N ARG A 180 -10.72 -14.94 -0.23
CA ARG A 180 -10.22 -16.08 -1.02
C ARG A 180 -10.79 -16.09 -2.43
N THR A 181 -12.07 -15.72 -2.61
CA THR A 181 -12.69 -15.62 -3.94
C THR A 181 -11.98 -14.56 -4.79
N LEU A 182 -11.77 -13.36 -4.24
CA LEU A 182 -11.08 -12.27 -4.94
C LEU A 182 -9.62 -12.64 -5.28
N ILE A 183 -8.89 -13.25 -4.33
CA ILE A 183 -7.51 -13.69 -4.55
C ILE A 183 -7.43 -14.76 -5.66
N ARG A 184 -8.33 -15.72 -5.65
CA ARG A 184 -8.38 -16.74 -6.72
C ARG A 184 -8.70 -16.13 -8.09
N GLN A 185 -9.54 -15.10 -8.12
CA GLN A 185 -9.84 -14.36 -9.34
C GLN A 185 -8.57 -13.66 -9.86
N ALA A 186 -7.82 -12.98 -8.99
CA ALA A 186 -6.57 -12.35 -9.37
C ALA A 186 -5.54 -13.38 -9.89
N HIS A 187 -5.35 -14.49 -9.17
CA HIS A 187 -4.42 -15.55 -9.58
C HIS A 187 -4.80 -16.21 -10.90
N ALA A 188 -6.09 -16.37 -11.20
CA ALA A 188 -6.55 -16.92 -12.46
C ALA A 188 -6.18 -16.07 -13.68
N LYS A 189 -5.89 -14.78 -13.44
CA LYS A 189 -5.42 -13.81 -14.43
C LYS A 189 -3.94 -13.45 -14.26
N GLU A 190 -3.17 -14.26 -13.54
CA GLU A 190 -1.72 -14.12 -13.32
C GLU A 190 -1.31 -12.84 -12.54
N ALA A 191 -2.26 -12.17 -11.88
CA ALA A 191 -1.98 -11.07 -10.97
C ALA A 191 -1.74 -11.57 -9.54
N LEU A 192 -0.90 -10.85 -8.78
CA LEU A 192 -0.70 -11.10 -7.35
C LEU A 192 -1.78 -10.44 -6.52
N ALA A 193 -1.91 -10.87 -5.26
CA ALA A 193 -2.87 -10.31 -4.32
C ALA A 193 -2.20 -9.80 -3.05
N MET A 194 -2.51 -8.53 -2.69
CA MET A 194 -2.07 -7.86 -1.47
C MET A 194 -3.25 -7.69 -0.52
N THR A 195 -3.22 -8.38 0.63
CA THR A 195 -4.18 -8.11 1.70
C THR A 195 -3.70 -6.98 2.60
N THR A 196 -4.58 -6.07 2.97
CA THR A 196 -4.20 -4.85 3.70
C THR A 196 -5.03 -4.64 4.96
N ILE A 197 -4.35 -4.36 6.08
CA ILE A 197 -4.94 -3.82 7.30
C ILE A 197 -4.78 -2.30 7.23
N GLY A 198 -5.88 -1.59 7.06
CA GLY A 198 -5.87 -0.14 6.88
C GLY A 198 -7.07 0.55 7.53
N THR A 199 -7.67 -0.06 8.57
CA THR A 199 -8.91 0.40 9.22
C THR A 199 -8.78 0.44 10.75
N SER A 200 -7.61 0.79 11.25
CA SER A 200 -7.21 0.89 12.67
C SER A 200 -6.94 -0.45 13.37
N GLN A 201 -7.21 -1.61 12.76
CA GLN A 201 -6.84 -2.89 13.35
C GLN A 201 -5.32 -3.14 13.38
N GLU A 202 -4.53 -2.39 12.64
CA GLU A 202 -3.06 -2.37 12.74
C GLU A 202 -2.58 -2.00 14.15
N GLY A 203 -3.39 -1.26 14.92
CA GLY A 203 -3.19 -0.92 16.33
C GLY A 203 -3.86 -1.87 17.33
N ALA A 204 -4.47 -2.99 16.88
CA ALA A 204 -5.10 -3.98 17.75
C ALA A 204 -4.07 -4.78 18.56
N ASP A 205 -4.56 -5.59 19.50
CA ASP A 205 -3.70 -6.53 20.24
C ASP A 205 -3.11 -7.61 19.33
N GLU A 206 -1.99 -8.21 19.79
CA GLU A 206 -1.28 -9.22 18.99
C GLU A 206 -2.12 -10.46 18.66
N ALA A 207 -3.11 -10.82 19.47
CA ALA A 207 -3.97 -11.98 19.19
C ALA A 207 -4.85 -11.72 17.98
N THR A 208 -5.43 -10.53 17.91
CA THR A 208 -6.20 -10.05 16.75
C THR A 208 -5.33 -9.98 15.50
N ILE A 209 -4.12 -9.43 15.59
CA ILE A 209 -3.17 -9.36 14.48
C ILE A 209 -2.80 -10.76 13.97
N ARG A 210 -2.51 -11.71 14.86
CA ARG A 210 -2.22 -13.09 14.47
C ARG A 210 -3.39 -13.78 13.78
N GLN A 211 -4.61 -13.52 14.24
CA GLN A 211 -5.81 -14.08 13.61
C GLN A 211 -6.00 -13.54 12.20
N ILE A 212 -5.89 -12.22 12.00
CA ILE A 212 -5.97 -11.58 10.68
C ILE A 212 -4.88 -12.13 9.76
N ALA A 213 -3.63 -12.20 10.23
CA ALA A 213 -2.50 -12.71 9.46
C ALA A 213 -2.72 -14.15 8.97
N LEU A 214 -3.25 -15.03 9.83
CA LEU A 214 -3.57 -16.41 9.46
C LEU A 214 -4.71 -16.49 8.45
N MET A 215 -5.75 -15.65 8.59
CA MET A 215 -6.84 -15.59 7.62
C MET A 215 -6.32 -15.11 6.25
N CYS A 216 -5.47 -14.07 6.20
CA CYS A 216 -4.84 -13.61 4.96
C CYS A 216 -4.00 -14.72 4.29
N LYS A 217 -3.19 -15.42 5.09
CA LYS A 217 -2.40 -16.56 4.61
C LYS A 217 -3.29 -17.70 4.08
N MET A 218 -4.37 -18.05 4.78
CA MET A 218 -5.31 -19.09 4.35
C MET A 218 -6.10 -18.68 3.11
N ALA A 219 -6.38 -17.38 2.94
CA ALA A 219 -7.01 -16.85 1.72
C ALA A 219 -6.10 -16.96 0.49
N GLY A 220 -4.77 -17.03 0.69
CA GLY A 220 -3.79 -17.16 -0.38
C GLY A 220 -3.07 -15.87 -0.75
N ALA A 221 -3.06 -14.86 0.14
CA ALA A 221 -2.36 -13.60 -0.11
C ALA A 221 -0.86 -13.80 -0.39
N ASP A 222 -0.35 -13.12 -1.41
CA ASP A 222 1.07 -13.11 -1.79
C ASP A 222 1.83 -12.03 -1.03
N ILE A 223 1.21 -10.88 -0.86
CA ILE A 223 1.76 -9.71 -0.16
C ILE A 223 0.84 -9.38 1.02
N HIS A 224 1.46 -9.13 2.16
CA HIS A 224 0.76 -8.81 3.39
C HIS A 224 1.13 -7.39 3.81
N HIS A 225 0.17 -6.49 3.81
CA HIS A 225 0.34 -5.11 4.22
C HIS A 225 -0.29 -4.87 5.59
N ILE A 226 0.46 -4.23 6.46
CA ILE A 226 -0.01 -3.68 7.73
C ILE A 226 0.22 -2.17 7.71
N GLY A 227 -0.85 -1.40 7.85
CA GLY A 227 -0.81 0.06 7.83
C GLY A 227 -0.18 0.66 9.08
N ASP A 228 -0.08 1.96 9.13
CA ASP A 228 0.32 2.66 10.33
C ASP A 228 -0.84 2.72 11.34
N SER A 229 -0.48 2.90 12.62
CA SER A 229 -1.46 3.03 13.71
C SER A 229 -1.95 4.48 13.90
N GLY A 230 -1.60 5.39 12.99
CA GLY A 230 -2.00 6.79 13.03
C GLY A 230 -1.18 7.68 13.98
N TYR A 231 -0.38 7.11 14.86
CA TYR A 231 0.41 7.88 15.85
C TYR A 231 1.87 8.07 15.46
N MET A 232 2.48 7.01 14.93
CA MET A 232 3.94 6.96 14.76
C MET A 232 4.33 6.95 13.28
N GLY A 233 3.36 6.98 12.37
CA GLY A 233 3.59 6.83 10.95
C GLY A 233 4.11 5.44 10.56
N MET A 234 3.89 4.43 11.42
CA MET A 234 4.18 3.03 11.18
C MET A 234 3.31 2.15 12.08
N ALA A 235 3.14 0.89 11.73
CA ALA A 235 2.48 -0.09 12.60
C ALA A 235 3.29 -0.29 13.89
N LEU A 236 2.62 -0.74 14.95
CA LEU A 236 3.30 -1.07 16.20
C LEU A 236 4.36 -2.15 15.96
N PRO A 237 5.59 -2.00 16.48
CA PRO A 237 6.70 -2.95 16.25
C PRO A 237 6.35 -4.39 16.63
N GLU A 238 5.66 -4.58 17.75
CA GLU A 238 5.16 -5.89 18.20
C GLU A 238 4.15 -6.49 17.20
N ASN A 239 3.31 -5.66 16.59
CA ASN A 239 2.30 -6.12 15.62
C ASN A 239 2.96 -6.51 14.28
N ILE A 240 3.96 -5.78 13.81
CA ILE A 240 4.78 -6.18 12.65
C ILE A 240 5.42 -7.54 12.91
N THR A 241 6.01 -7.72 14.08
CA THR A 241 6.66 -8.97 14.49
C THR A 241 5.65 -10.10 14.62
N ALA A 242 4.51 -9.87 15.29
CA ALA A 242 3.45 -10.85 15.47
C ALA A 242 2.88 -11.33 14.11
N TYR A 243 2.63 -10.39 13.20
CA TYR A 243 2.18 -10.67 11.84
C TYR A 243 3.20 -11.54 11.08
N SER A 244 4.45 -11.11 11.07
CA SER A 244 5.55 -11.82 10.40
C SER A 244 5.70 -13.24 10.94
N VAL A 245 5.66 -13.43 12.26
CA VAL A 245 5.73 -14.76 12.91
C VAL A 245 4.54 -15.62 12.52
N ALA A 246 3.34 -15.06 12.46
CA ALA A 246 2.13 -15.81 12.08
C ALA A 246 2.20 -16.37 10.65
N ILE A 247 2.68 -15.58 9.68
CA ILE A 247 2.69 -15.99 8.27
C ILE A 247 3.89 -16.87 7.90
N ARG A 248 5.08 -16.66 8.49
CA ARG A 248 6.32 -17.31 8.07
C ARG A 248 7.13 -17.99 9.18
N GLY A 249 6.66 -17.90 10.43
CA GLY A 249 7.30 -18.50 11.61
C GLY A 249 8.53 -17.74 12.10
N LYS A 250 8.93 -17.99 13.35
CA LYS A 250 10.03 -17.30 14.04
C LYS A 250 11.37 -17.39 13.28
N ARG A 251 11.71 -18.58 12.75
CA ARG A 251 12.97 -18.79 12.05
C ARG A 251 13.15 -17.82 10.87
N HIS A 252 12.13 -17.72 10.01
CA HIS A 252 12.20 -16.86 8.83
C HIS A 252 12.09 -15.39 9.20
N THR A 253 11.27 -15.03 10.20
CA THR A 253 11.18 -13.68 10.73
C THR A 253 12.57 -13.19 11.20
N TYR A 254 13.24 -13.96 12.06
CA TYR A 254 14.57 -13.57 12.58
C TYR A 254 15.64 -13.52 11.48
N ARG A 255 15.56 -14.37 10.46
CA ARG A 255 16.47 -14.29 9.30
C ARG A 255 16.26 -13.01 8.51
N ARG A 256 15.02 -12.55 8.35
CA ARG A 256 14.72 -11.28 7.67
C ARG A 256 15.21 -10.09 8.49
N MET A 257 15.00 -10.10 9.80
CA MET A 257 15.50 -9.05 10.71
C MET A 257 17.03 -8.95 10.70
N ALA A 258 17.72 -10.09 10.62
CA ALA A 258 19.18 -10.17 10.66
C ALA A 258 19.86 -10.06 9.27
N SER A 259 19.10 -9.87 8.19
CA SER A 259 19.69 -9.81 6.84
C SER A 259 20.56 -8.55 6.67
N SER A 260 21.77 -8.75 6.17
CA SER A 260 22.72 -7.66 5.89
C SER A 260 22.36 -6.95 4.59
N LEU A 261 22.56 -5.61 4.57
CA LEU A 261 22.39 -4.77 3.37
C LEU A 261 23.43 -5.03 2.28
N VAL A 262 24.54 -5.67 2.64
CA VAL A 262 25.69 -5.92 1.74
C VAL A 262 25.78 -7.37 1.25
N ARG A 263 24.67 -8.11 1.39
CA ARG A 263 24.62 -9.50 0.90
C ARG A 263 23.87 -9.59 -0.39
#